data_d8bc6355a8ecf09bbf381ab85405013b
#
_entry.id   d8bc6355a8ecf09bbf381ab85405013b
#
_cell.length_a   1.000
_cell.length_b   1.000
_cell.length_c   1.000
_cell.angle_alpha   90.00
_cell.angle_beta   90.00
_cell.angle_gamma   90.00
#
_symmetry.space_group_name_H-M   'P 1'
#
loop_
_entity.id
_entity.type
_entity.pdbx_description
1 polymer ?
#
loop_
_entity_poly.entity_id
_entity_poly.type
_entity_poly.pdbx_seq_one_letter_code
_entity_poly.pdbx_strand_id
1 'polypeptide(L)'
;VLAPHPADQLCITDTTFRDGQQARPPYTVSQVAKIFDFLHRLGGKTGLITASEFFMYSERDRKCIDACRARGYRFPRITGWIRANKNDLQLARDMEFSEVGMLTSVSDYHIFLKLGKTRKQAFDMYVDLVSQALEWGIIPRCHFEDVTRADIYGFCLPFASKLMELSRQAGMPVKIRLCDTMGYGVPFPGAALPRSVQRIVRAFTDEAGVPGAWLEWHGHNDFHKVLVNGVTAWLYGCGGVNGTLMGFGERTGNAPLEALVIDYISLTGNDEAADPTVITEIAQYFEKELDYRIPDNYPFAGKDFNATSAGIHVDGLAKNEEIYNIFDTTKILNRSVPIIINDKAGRAGVAYWINQQFNLPPERQVSK
;
A
#
# COMPACT_ATOMS: atom_id res chain seq x y z
N VAL A 1 16.73 -17.49 -14.78
CA VAL A 1 15.48 -17.06 -14.13
C VAL A 1 15.78 -16.97 -12.64
N LEU A 2 15.50 -15.80 -12.01
CA LEU A 2 15.65 -15.65 -10.55
C LEU A 2 14.54 -16.47 -9.86
N ALA A 3 14.89 -17.29 -8.89
CA ALA A 3 13.91 -17.98 -8.06
C ALA A 3 13.28 -17.00 -7.04
N PRO A 4 12.00 -17.15 -6.70
CA PRO A 4 11.39 -16.43 -5.59
C PRO A 4 12.16 -16.67 -4.28
N HIS A 5 12.29 -15.63 -3.49
CA HIS A 5 12.93 -15.66 -2.18
C HIS A 5 12.29 -14.56 -1.31
N PRO A 6 11.11 -14.84 -0.76
CA PRO A 6 10.40 -13.87 0.07
C PRO A 6 11.22 -13.45 1.29
N ALA A 7 10.97 -12.25 1.79
CA ALA A 7 11.50 -11.84 3.08
C ALA A 7 10.85 -12.68 4.20
N ASP A 8 11.58 -12.85 5.33
CA ASP A 8 11.09 -13.64 6.49
C ASP A 8 9.78 -13.09 7.07
N GLN A 9 9.58 -11.79 6.97
CA GLN A 9 8.35 -11.11 7.41
C GLN A 9 7.86 -10.17 6.34
N LEU A 10 6.60 -10.31 5.97
CA LEU A 10 5.92 -9.41 5.04
C LEU A 10 5.05 -8.44 5.83
N CYS A 11 5.02 -7.19 5.38
CA CYS A 11 4.18 -6.15 5.96
C CYS A 11 3.66 -5.19 4.90
N ILE A 12 2.67 -4.41 5.29
CA ILE A 12 2.10 -3.31 4.51
C ILE A 12 2.43 -2.00 5.22
N THR A 13 2.67 -0.94 4.47
CA THR A 13 2.70 0.42 4.97
C THR A 13 1.68 1.28 4.25
N ASP A 14 1.13 2.24 4.95
CA ASP A 14 0.12 3.16 4.44
C ASP A 14 0.71 4.52 4.10
N THR A 15 0.25 5.11 3.01
CA THR A 15 0.53 6.50 2.63
C THR A 15 -0.73 7.27 2.22
N THR A 16 -1.90 6.84 2.70
CA THR A 16 -3.20 7.49 2.43
C THR A 16 -3.20 8.97 2.82
N PHE A 17 -2.52 9.33 3.93
CA PHE A 17 -2.47 10.69 4.44
C PHE A 17 -1.35 11.55 3.84
N ARG A 18 -0.51 10.98 3.01
CA ARG A 18 0.52 11.73 2.27
C ARG A 18 0.27 11.64 0.78
N ASP A 19 0.59 10.53 0.10
CA ASP A 19 0.42 10.36 -1.34
C ASP A 19 -1.05 10.34 -1.74
N GLY A 20 -1.87 9.62 -1.01
CA GLY A 20 -3.31 9.54 -1.22
C GLY A 20 -4.01 10.89 -1.16
N GLN A 21 -3.55 11.82 -0.32
CA GLN A 21 -4.14 13.16 -0.21
C GLN A 21 -3.73 14.11 -1.35
N GLN A 22 -2.65 13.83 -2.09
CA GLN A 22 -2.19 14.73 -3.15
C GLN A 22 -3.21 14.88 -4.29
N ALA A 23 -4.01 13.86 -4.55
CA ALA A 23 -5.03 13.85 -5.60
C ALA A 23 -6.45 14.17 -5.10
N ARG A 24 -6.60 14.61 -3.86
CA ARG A 24 -7.89 14.83 -3.22
C ARG A 24 -7.93 16.12 -2.41
N PRO A 25 -9.14 16.67 -2.15
CA PRO A 25 -9.30 17.68 -1.11
C PRO A 25 -8.77 17.13 0.23
N PRO A 26 -8.14 17.97 1.04
CA PRO A 26 -7.59 17.56 2.30
C PRO A 26 -8.68 17.07 3.28
N TYR A 27 -8.45 15.92 3.91
CA TYR A 27 -9.33 15.43 4.97
C TYR A 27 -9.36 16.38 6.17
N THR A 28 -10.49 16.43 6.85
CA THR A 28 -10.59 17.07 8.17
C THR A 28 -9.87 16.23 9.24
N VAL A 29 -9.57 16.83 10.39
CA VAL A 29 -8.92 16.13 11.51
C VAL A 29 -9.73 14.91 11.95
N SER A 30 -11.07 15.04 12.03
CA SER A 30 -11.96 13.93 12.41
C SER A 30 -11.97 12.81 11.38
N GLN A 31 -11.93 13.15 10.07
CA GLN A 31 -11.84 12.18 9.00
C GLN A 31 -10.52 11.42 9.02
N VAL A 32 -9.40 12.12 9.21
CA VAL A 32 -8.08 11.47 9.36
C VAL A 32 -8.07 10.52 10.54
N ALA A 33 -8.56 10.94 11.70
CA ALA A 33 -8.63 10.08 12.88
C ALA A 33 -9.51 8.84 12.65
N LYS A 34 -10.66 8.98 11.98
CA LYS A 34 -11.54 7.85 11.64
C LYS A 34 -10.90 6.89 10.63
N ILE A 35 -10.23 7.42 9.60
CA ILE A 35 -9.51 6.60 8.62
C ILE A 35 -8.34 5.87 9.30
N PHE A 36 -7.66 6.51 10.24
CA PHE A 36 -6.59 5.88 11.03
C PHE A 36 -7.11 4.73 11.91
N ASP A 37 -8.31 4.89 12.50
CA ASP A 37 -9.01 3.81 13.22
C ASP A 37 -9.32 2.62 12.27
N PHE A 38 -9.71 2.89 11.03
CA PHE A 38 -9.90 1.84 10.02
C PHE A 38 -8.60 1.12 9.64
N LEU A 39 -7.50 1.86 9.45
CA LEU A 39 -6.19 1.26 9.17
C LEU A 39 -5.71 0.37 10.31
N HIS A 40 -5.93 0.78 11.56
CA HIS A 40 -5.63 -0.03 12.74
C HIS A 40 -6.42 -1.34 12.74
N ARG A 41 -7.73 -1.27 12.51
CA ARG A 41 -8.60 -2.46 12.48
C ARG A 41 -8.25 -3.36 11.30
N LEU A 42 -8.11 -2.79 10.09
CA LEU A 42 -7.75 -3.54 8.88
C LEU A 42 -6.41 -4.27 9.03
N GLY A 43 -5.42 -3.63 9.69
CA GLY A 43 -4.12 -4.23 9.97
C GLY A 43 -4.16 -5.34 11.03
N GLY A 44 -5.29 -5.55 11.69
CA GLY A 44 -5.49 -6.63 12.66
C GLY A 44 -4.64 -6.53 13.92
N LYS A 45 -4.75 -7.53 14.79
CA LYS A 45 -4.06 -7.56 16.10
C LYS A 45 -2.54 -7.66 15.97
N THR A 46 -2.04 -8.27 14.91
CA THR A 46 -0.61 -8.45 14.66
C THR A 46 0.06 -7.20 14.12
N GLY A 47 -0.73 -6.26 13.58
CA GLY A 47 -0.25 -5.03 12.97
C GLY A 47 0.34 -5.24 11.59
N LEU A 48 -0.34 -5.97 10.70
CA LEU A 48 0.07 -6.18 9.31
C LEU A 48 0.35 -4.83 8.62
N ILE A 49 -0.49 -3.80 8.88
CA ILE A 49 -0.22 -2.42 8.47
C ILE A 49 0.68 -1.79 9.53
N THR A 50 2.00 -1.79 9.28
CA THR A 50 3.00 -1.45 10.30
C THR A 50 3.21 0.03 10.53
N ALA A 51 2.99 0.85 9.51
CA ALA A 51 3.20 2.30 9.58
C ALA A 51 2.24 3.06 8.65
N SER A 52 1.93 4.29 9.02
CA SER A 52 1.19 5.25 8.19
C SER A 52 1.99 6.55 8.11
N GLU A 53 2.13 7.07 6.89
CA GLU A 53 2.99 8.20 6.56
C GLU A 53 2.18 9.48 6.38
N PHE A 54 2.64 10.56 7.00
CA PHE A 54 1.96 11.85 7.04
C PHE A 54 2.79 13.00 6.48
N PHE A 55 2.13 13.97 5.85
CA PHE A 55 2.67 15.33 5.76
C PHE A 55 2.65 16.00 7.15
N MET A 56 3.58 16.96 7.36
CA MET A 56 3.75 17.63 8.66
C MET A 56 3.89 19.16 8.56
N TYR A 57 3.66 19.72 7.38
CA TYR A 57 4.03 21.11 7.10
C TYR A 57 3.02 22.14 7.59
N SER A 58 1.73 21.82 7.53
CA SER A 58 0.65 22.72 7.93
C SER A 58 0.20 22.51 9.38
N GLU A 59 -0.44 23.53 9.98
CA GLU A 59 -1.07 23.38 11.30
C GLU A 59 -2.13 22.28 11.31
N ARG A 60 -2.87 22.12 10.19
CA ARG A 60 -3.83 21.05 10.04
C ARG A 60 -3.15 19.66 10.09
N ASP A 61 -2.03 19.50 9.36
CA ASP A 61 -1.30 18.21 9.36
C ASP A 61 -0.86 17.84 10.78
N ARG A 62 -0.37 18.82 11.54
CA ARG A 62 0.01 18.61 12.96
C ARG A 62 -1.18 18.17 13.81
N LYS A 63 -2.33 18.86 13.69
CA LYS A 63 -3.56 18.47 14.40
C LYS A 63 -4.03 17.06 14.02
N CYS A 64 -3.89 16.66 12.75
CA CYS A 64 -4.19 15.32 12.30
C CYS A 64 -3.27 14.28 12.96
N ILE A 65 -1.96 14.55 13.00
CA ILE A 65 -0.97 13.68 13.65
C ILE A 65 -1.28 13.53 15.14
N ASP A 66 -1.56 14.64 15.83
CA ASP A 66 -1.88 14.64 17.26
C ASP A 66 -3.16 13.85 17.56
N ALA A 67 -4.19 13.98 16.72
CA ALA A 67 -5.43 13.21 16.84
C ALA A 67 -5.20 11.71 16.65
N CYS A 68 -4.29 11.33 15.75
CA CYS A 68 -3.91 9.91 15.55
C CYS A 68 -3.04 9.40 16.71
N ARG A 69 -2.07 10.18 17.20
CA ARG A 69 -1.25 9.83 18.37
C ARG A 69 -2.11 9.61 19.62
N ALA A 70 -3.15 10.42 19.80
CA ALA A 70 -4.08 10.31 20.94
C ALA A 70 -4.85 8.97 20.97
N ARG A 71 -4.89 8.20 19.86
CA ARG A 71 -5.46 6.84 19.83
C ARG A 71 -4.65 5.83 20.65
N GLY A 72 -3.35 6.08 20.82
CA GLY A 72 -2.46 5.19 21.59
C GLY A 72 -2.23 3.83 20.92
N TYR A 73 -2.51 3.68 19.62
CA TYR A 73 -2.30 2.43 18.90
C TYR A 73 -0.81 2.12 18.72
N ARG A 74 -0.45 0.84 18.93
CA ARG A 74 0.89 0.35 18.60
C ARG A 74 1.13 0.34 17.08
N PHE A 75 0.10 -0.01 16.30
CA PHE A 75 0.11 -0.07 14.84
C PHE A 75 -1.18 0.54 14.27
N PRO A 76 -1.11 1.20 13.09
CA PRO A 76 0.13 1.59 12.41
C PRO A 76 0.92 2.63 13.20
N ARG A 77 2.27 2.56 13.14
CA ARG A 77 3.13 3.62 13.68
C ARG A 77 3.01 4.85 12.81
N ILE A 78 3.05 6.01 13.40
CA ILE A 78 2.98 7.29 12.69
C ILE A 78 4.39 7.68 12.25
N THR A 79 4.59 7.87 10.95
CA THR A 79 5.85 8.33 10.36
C THR A 79 5.64 9.62 9.58
N GLY A 80 6.66 10.47 9.55
CA GLY A 80 6.62 11.70 8.77
C GLY A 80 7.22 11.53 7.38
N TRP A 81 6.93 12.45 6.47
CA TRP A 81 7.57 12.56 5.18
C TRP A 81 8.20 13.93 5.00
N ILE A 82 9.46 13.93 4.52
CA ILE A 82 10.23 15.14 4.28
C ILE A 82 10.92 15.16 2.90
N ARG A 83 11.14 16.35 2.40
CA ARG A 83 12.11 16.56 1.33
C ARG A 83 13.53 16.39 1.91
N ALA A 84 14.49 16.04 1.06
CA ALA A 84 15.87 15.85 1.50
C ALA A 84 16.57 17.20 1.78
N ASN A 85 16.20 17.86 2.86
CA ASN A 85 16.85 19.10 3.34
C ASN A 85 16.82 19.20 4.87
N LYS A 86 17.75 20.00 5.42
CA LYS A 86 17.96 20.15 6.86
C LYS A 86 16.78 20.77 7.61
N ASN A 87 16.08 21.74 6.98
CA ASN A 87 14.96 22.42 7.62
C ASN A 87 13.78 21.45 7.84
N ASP A 88 13.49 20.61 6.85
CA ASP A 88 12.45 19.61 6.96
C ASP A 88 12.83 18.53 7.99
N LEU A 89 14.11 18.13 8.05
CA LEU A 89 14.59 17.19 9.08
C LEU A 89 14.49 17.79 10.48
N GLN A 90 14.82 19.09 10.65
CA GLN A 90 14.64 19.80 11.92
C GLN A 90 13.17 19.82 12.34
N LEU A 91 12.25 20.09 11.40
CA LEU A 91 10.81 20.01 11.67
C LEU A 91 10.39 18.63 12.17
N ALA A 92 10.89 17.57 11.55
CA ALA A 92 10.62 16.19 11.97
C ALA A 92 11.12 15.92 13.41
N ARG A 93 12.30 16.42 13.75
CA ARG A 93 12.84 16.35 15.12
C ARG A 93 11.97 17.11 16.12
N ASP A 94 11.59 18.34 15.79
CA ASP A 94 10.76 19.19 16.67
C ASP A 94 9.38 18.58 16.91
N MET A 95 8.88 17.78 15.97
CA MET A 95 7.63 17.02 16.08
C MET A 95 7.83 15.61 16.66
N GLU A 96 9.01 15.29 17.18
CA GLU A 96 9.33 14.03 17.85
C GLU A 96 9.04 12.77 17.00
N PHE A 97 9.34 12.81 15.69
CA PHE A 97 9.25 11.63 14.86
C PHE A 97 10.44 10.70 15.10
N SER A 98 10.15 9.43 15.40
CA SER A 98 11.17 8.39 15.51
C SER A 98 11.60 7.79 14.16
N GLU A 99 10.79 7.98 13.11
CA GLU A 99 11.06 7.52 11.74
C GLU A 99 10.50 8.52 10.73
N VAL A 100 11.29 8.82 9.68
CA VAL A 100 10.86 9.72 8.60
C VAL A 100 11.21 9.16 7.22
N GLY A 101 10.29 9.30 6.29
CA GLY A 101 10.54 9.13 4.86
C GLY A 101 11.27 10.36 4.31
N MET A 102 12.42 10.15 3.67
CA MET A 102 13.21 11.20 3.03
C MET A 102 13.19 11.03 1.51
N LEU A 103 12.77 12.05 0.77
CA LEU A 103 12.74 12.01 -0.69
C LEU A 103 14.16 12.09 -1.26
N THR A 104 14.73 10.94 -1.63
CA THR A 104 16.05 10.83 -2.26
C THR A 104 15.87 10.42 -3.73
N SER A 105 15.86 11.39 -4.64
CA SER A 105 15.71 11.13 -6.07
C SER A 105 16.96 10.44 -6.63
N VAL A 106 16.79 9.35 -7.39
CA VAL A 106 17.90 8.50 -7.86
C VAL A 106 18.05 8.42 -9.37
N SER A 107 17.05 8.87 -10.15
CA SER A 107 17.18 8.91 -11.61
C SER A 107 17.88 10.18 -12.08
N ASP A 108 18.58 10.09 -13.19
CA ASP A 108 19.21 11.24 -13.84
C ASP A 108 18.20 12.33 -14.21
N TYR A 109 16.98 11.96 -14.58
CA TYR A 109 15.88 12.91 -14.82
C TYR A 109 15.63 13.80 -13.61
N HIS A 110 15.61 13.21 -12.43
CA HIS A 110 15.36 13.97 -11.20
C HIS A 110 16.61 14.66 -10.69
N ILE A 111 17.77 14.01 -10.74
CA ILE A 111 19.03 14.59 -10.25
C ILE A 111 19.42 15.82 -11.08
N PHE A 112 19.46 15.69 -12.42
CA PHE A 112 19.93 16.77 -13.29
C PHE A 112 18.85 17.81 -13.57
N LEU A 113 17.62 17.38 -13.90
CA LEU A 113 16.59 18.29 -14.38
C LEU A 113 15.76 18.91 -13.24
N LYS A 114 15.42 18.12 -12.19
CA LYS A 114 14.61 18.58 -11.07
C LYS A 114 15.47 19.26 -9.99
N LEU A 115 16.59 18.65 -9.61
CA LEU A 115 17.45 19.16 -8.53
C LEU A 115 18.56 20.08 -9.03
N GLY A 116 18.89 20.08 -10.31
CA GLY A 116 20.00 20.85 -10.89
C GLY A 116 21.36 20.46 -10.31
N LYS A 117 21.56 19.18 -9.99
CA LYS A 117 22.75 18.66 -9.32
C LYS A 117 23.44 17.60 -10.17
N THR A 118 24.75 17.40 -9.91
CA THR A 118 25.45 16.21 -10.36
C THR A 118 25.10 15.02 -9.46
N ARG A 119 25.33 13.79 -9.95
CA ARG A 119 25.14 12.56 -9.14
C ARG A 119 25.95 12.64 -7.82
N LYS A 120 27.21 13.15 -7.87
CA LYS A 120 28.04 13.31 -6.68
C LYS A 120 27.44 14.28 -5.68
N GLN A 121 26.96 15.46 -6.14
CA GLN A 121 26.35 16.44 -5.27
C GLN A 121 25.07 15.92 -4.61
N ALA A 122 24.24 15.17 -5.34
CA ALA A 122 23.05 14.56 -4.78
C ALA A 122 23.41 13.48 -3.74
N PHE A 123 24.37 12.63 -4.07
CA PHE A 123 24.86 11.58 -3.18
C PHE A 123 25.39 12.16 -1.85
N ASP A 124 26.31 13.15 -1.93
CA ASP A 124 26.90 13.77 -0.74
C ASP A 124 25.80 14.42 0.13
N MET A 125 24.88 15.17 -0.48
CA MET A 125 23.77 15.81 0.21
C MET A 125 22.88 14.80 0.95
N TYR A 126 22.57 13.66 0.32
CA TYR A 126 21.76 12.62 0.96
C TYR A 126 22.48 11.93 2.09
N VAL A 127 23.78 11.61 1.91
CA VAL A 127 24.62 11.00 2.95
C VAL A 127 24.70 11.91 4.17
N ASP A 128 24.95 13.22 3.98
CA ASP A 128 25.00 14.19 5.08
C ASP A 128 23.67 14.24 5.86
N LEU A 129 22.54 14.26 5.14
CA LEU A 129 21.22 14.33 5.76
C LEU A 129 20.89 13.05 6.55
N VAL A 130 21.21 11.89 5.99
CA VAL A 130 21.02 10.59 6.66
C VAL A 130 21.89 10.49 7.92
N SER A 131 23.16 10.91 7.83
CA SER A 131 24.06 10.96 8.99
C SER A 131 23.48 11.84 10.11
N GLN A 132 22.98 13.02 9.76
CA GLN A 132 22.34 13.92 10.72
C GLN A 132 21.09 13.32 11.38
N ALA A 133 20.26 12.59 10.61
CA ALA A 133 19.09 11.92 11.16
C ALA A 133 19.47 10.84 12.17
N LEU A 134 20.49 10.02 11.84
CA LEU A 134 21.02 9.00 12.73
C LEU A 134 21.60 9.59 14.02
N GLU A 135 22.38 10.68 13.93
CA GLU A 135 22.88 11.43 15.10
C GLU A 135 21.76 11.91 16.02
N TRP A 136 20.60 12.23 15.47
CA TRP A 136 19.43 12.66 16.24
C TRP A 136 18.53 11.50 16.71
N GLY A 137 18.92 10.26 16.46
CA GLY A 137 18.15 9.08 16.84
C GLY A 137 16.87 8.87 15.97
N ILE A 138 16.81 9.50 14.80
CA ILE A 138 15.67 9.38 13.87
C ILE A 138 16.04 8.32 12.82
N ILE A 139 15.19 7.31 12.65
CA ILE A 139 15.34 6.29 11.61
C ILE A 139 15.00 6.90 10.24
N PRO A 140 15.97 7.01 9.31
CA PRO A 140 15.67 7.48 7.96
C PRO A 140 15.16 6.33 7.10
N ARG A 141 14.08 6.59 6.35
CA ARG A 141 13.63 5.76 5.23
C ARG A 141 13.87 6.52 3.93
N CYS A 142 14.94 6.17 3.24
CA CYS A 142 15.31 6.81 1.98
C CYS A 142 14.39 6.35 0.86
N HIS A 143 13.60 7.27 0.28
CA HIS A 143 12.75 7.00 -0.86
C HIS A 143 13.57 7.16 -2.14
N PHE A 144 13.96 6.05 -2.76
CA PHE A 144 14.67 6.02 -4.02
C PHE A 144 13.71 6.38 -5.16
N GLU A 145 13.38 7.66 -5.25
CA GLU A 145 12.41 8.18 -6.22
C GLU A 145 12.86 7.90 -7.65
N ASP A 146 11.95 7.33 -8.44
CA ASP A 146 12.14 7.01 -9.86
C ASP A 146 13.19 5.91 -10.13
N VAL A 147 13.23 4.90 -9.26
CA VAL A 147 14.20 3.79 -9.33
C VAL A 147 14.09 2.99 -10.62
N THR A 148 12.91 2.88 -11.22
CA THR A 148 12.66 2.13 -12.46
C THR A 148 13.15 2.82 -13.72
N ARG A 149 13.75 4.03 -13.61
CA ARG A 149 14.47 4.75 -14.67
C ARG A 149 15.88 5.16 -14.24
N ALA A 150 16.34 4.67 -13.10
CA ALA A 150 17.64 5.04 -12.54
C ALA A 150 18.76 4.11 -13.03
N ASP A 151 20.00 4.58 -12.89
CA ASP A 151 21.19 3.77 -13.07
C ASP A 151 21.42 2.93 -11.80
N ILE A 152 20.98 1.67 -11.84
CA ILE A 152 21.02 0.78 -10.68
C ILE A 152 22.47 0.58 -10.21
N TYR A 153 23.39 0.24 -11.11
CA TYR A 153 24.77 -0.06 -10.75
C TYR A 153 25.65 1.19 -10.55
N GLY A 154 25.42 2.24 -11.35
CA GLY A 154 26.24 3.44 -11.30
C GLY A 154 25.83 4.45 -10.23
N PHE A 155 24.63 4.33 -9.64
CA PHE A 155 24.17 5.23 -8.59
C PHE A 155 23.44 4.53 -7.44
N CYS A 156 22.41 3.72 -7.74
CA CYS A 156 21.51 3.21 -6.70
C CYS A 156 22.22 2.27 -5.73
N LEU A 157 22.94 1.26 -6.22
CA LEU A 157 23.62 0.30 -5.35
C LEU A 157 24.81 0.92 -4.58
N PRO A 158 25.68 1.76 -5.17
CA PRO A 158 26.69 2.51 -4.40
C PRO A 158 26.06 3.34 -3.26
N PHE A 159 24.93 4.02 -3.53
CA PHE A 159 24.23 4.78 -2.52
C PHE A 159 23.62 3.87 -1.42
N ALA A 160 22.93 2.79 -1.80
CA ALA A 160 22.39 1.83 -0.84
C ALA A 160 23.50 1.19 0.04
N SER A 161 24.63 0.81 -0.54
CA SER A 161 25.79 0.28 0.20
C SER A 161 26.34 1.30 1.22
N LYS A 162 26.40 2.59 0.84
CA LYS A 162 26.79 3.66 1.78
C LYS A 162 25.79 3.83 2.91
N LEU A 163 24.49 3.74 2.61
CA LEU A 163 23.44 3.78 3.64
C LEU A 163 23.58 2.61 4.63
N MET A 164 23.89 1.40 4.14
CA MET A 164 24.14 0.23 5.00
C MET A 164 25.41 0.38 5.85
N GLU A 165 26.43 1.05 5.32
CA GLU A 165 27.64 1.42 6.11
C GLU A 165 27.27 2.37 7.26
N LEU A 166 26.53 3.45 6.98
CA LEU A 166 26.07 4.41 8.00
C LEU A 166 25.19 3.74 9.05
N SER A 167 24.31 2.84 8.62
CA SER A 167 23.46 2.05 9.51
C SER A 167 24.28 1.22 10.50
N ARG A 168 25.30 0.53 10.02
CA ARG A 168 26.21 -0.26 10.89
C ARG A 168 26.99 0.63 11.86
N GLN A 169 27.50 1.78 11.39
CA GLN A 169 28.24 2.73 12.22
C GLN A 169 27.39 3.31 13.34
N ALA A 170 26.14 3.64 13.04
CA ALA A 170 25.20 4.22 14.00
C ALA A 170 24.52 3.17 14.92
N GLY A 171 24.58 1.88 14.57
CA GLY A 171 23.82 0.84 15.25
C GLY A 171 22.31 0.99 15.11
N MET A 172 21.84 1.69 14.07
CA MET A 172 20.45 2.01 13.82
C MET A 172 20.04 1.63 12.39
N PRO A 173 18.77 1.21 12.15
CA PRO A 173 18.29 0.92 10.82
C PRO A 173 18.33 2.16 9.91
N VAL A 174 18.77 1.97 8.66
CA VAL A 174 18.48 2.88 7.55
C VAL A 174 17.61 2.10 6.57
N LYS A 175 16.36 2.52 6.40
CA LYS A 175 15.39 1.84 5.54
C LYS A 175 15.42 2.42 4.13
N ILE A 176 15.06 1.61 3.16
CA ILE A 176 14.99 2.02 1.75
C ILE A 176 13.61 1.70 1.19
N ARG A 177 12.98 2.71 0.56
CA ARG A 177 11.76 2.54 -0.22
C ARG A 177 12.10 2.66 -1.70
N LEU A 178 11.90 1.59 -2.45
CA LEU A 178 12.07 1.55 -3.89
C LEU A 178 10.80 2.13 -4.54
N CYS A 179 10.93 3.30 -5.18
CA CYS A 179 9.77 4.01 -5.71
C CYS A 179 9.69 3.86 -7.23
N ASP A 180 8.73 3.06 -7.70
CA ASP A 180 8.30 2.99 -9.09
C ASP A 180 7.39 4.19 -9.40
N THR A 181 7.99 5.38 -9.40
CA THR A 181 7.31 6.67 -9.45
C THR A 181 6.39 6.84 -10.66
N MET A 182 6.78 6.25 -11.80
CA MET A 182 6.03 6.34 -13.05
C MET A 182 5.25 5.05 -13.38
N GLY A 183 5.17 4.08 -12.46
CA GLY A 183 4.53 2.80 -12.71
C GLY A 183 5.19 2.00 -13.83
N TYR A 184 6.48 2.25 -14.10
CA TYR A 184 7.19 1.73 -15.27
C TYR A 184 7.80 0.34 -15.03
N GLY A 185 7.85 -0.12 -13.78
CA GLY A 185 8.29 -1.45 -13.40
C GLY A 185 7.47 -2.56 -14.06
N VAL A 186 8.10 -3.72 -14.22
CA VAL A 186 7.44 -4.91 -14.78
C VAL A 186 7.80 -6.16 -13.98
N PRO A 187 6.82 -7.06 -13.75
CA PRO A 187 7.01 -8.30 -13.00
C PRO A 187 7.49 -9.47 -13.87
N PHE A 188 7.88 -9.22 -15.12
CA PHE A 188 8.20 -10.27 -16.07
C PHE A 188 9.61 -10.82 -15.85
N PRO A 189 9.81 -12.16 -15.78
CA PRO A 189 11.11 -12.76 -15.44
C PRO A 189 12.26 -12.39 -16.36
N GLY A 190 12.00 -12.13 -17.65
CA GLY A 190 13.02 -11.77 -18.63
C GLY A 190 13.34 -10.27 -18.73
N ALA A 191 12.66 -9.43 -17.98
CA ALA A 191 12.85 -7.99 -18.06
C ALA A 191 14.26 -7.56 -17.63
N ALA A 192 14.81 -6.56 -18.31
CA ALA A 192 16.09 -5.97 -17.97
C ALA A 192 15.95 -4.88 -16.89
N LEU A 193 17.05 -4.57 -16.21
CA LEU A 193 17.18 -3.37 -15.39
C LEU A 193 17.14 -2.11 -16.28
N PRO A 194 16.60 -0.99 -15.79
CA PRO A 194 16.06 -0.79 -14.43
C PRO A 194 14.57 -1.11 -14.28
N ARG A 195 13.94 -1.84 -15.20
CA ARG A 195 12.48 -2.09 -15.16
C ARG A 195 12.06 -3.35 -14.42
N SER A 196 12.95 -4.33 -14.28
CA SER A 196 12.62 -5.60 -13.62
C SER A 196 12.50 -5.44 -12.11
N VAL A 197 11.29 -5.60 -11.57
CA VAL A 197 11.04 -5.59 -10.12
C VAL A 197 11.90 -6.64 -9.42
N GLN A 198 11.92 -7.88 -9.91
CA GLN A 198 12.69 -8.98 -9.32
C GLN A 198 14.19 -8.64 -9.24
N ARG A 199 14.75 -8.14 -10.34
CA ARG A 199 16.19 -7.84 -10.41
C ARG A 199 16.56 -6.63 -9.56
N ILE A 200 15.71 -5.61 -9.49
CA ILE A 200 15.94 -4.47 -8.60
C ILE A 200 16.00 -4.96 -7.16
N VAL A 201 14.95 -5.67 -6.69
CA VAL A 201 14.88 -6.14 -5.30
C VAL A 201 16.10 -7.01 -4.97
N ARG A 202 16.43 -8.00 -5.82
CA ARG A 202 17.59 -8.88 -5.60
C ARG A 202 18.93 -8.14 -5.62
N ALA A 203 19.09 -7.14 -6.47
CA ALA A 203 20.33 -6.34 -6.47
C ALA A 203 20.48 -5.57 -5.13
N PHE A 204 19.41 -5.03 -4.57
CA PHE A 204 19.48 -4.36 -3.27
C PHE A 204 19.72 -5.32 -2.11
N THR A 205 19.10 -6.50 -2.11
CA THR A 205 19.30 -7.48 -1.04
C THR A 205 20.66 -8.17 -1.13
N ASP A 206 21.03 -8.67 -2.33
CA ASP A 206 22.18 -9.56 -2.50
C ASP A 206 23.50 -8.80 -2.69
N GLU A 207 23.47 -7.65 -3.39
CA GLU A 207 24.67 -6.92 -3.75
C GLU A 207 24.91 -5.71 -2.82
N ALA A 208 23.87 -4.94 -2.44
CA ALA A 208 24.01 -3.86 -1.48
C ALA A 208 23.83 -4.29 -0.02
N GLY A 209 23.40 -5.52 0.24
CA GLY A 209 23.23 -6.10 1.58
C GLY A 209 22.10 -5.44 2.39
N VAL A 210 21.07 -4.93 1.73
CA VAL A 210 19.91 -4.35 2.41
C VAL A 210 19.03 -5.46 2.99
N PRO A 211 18.81 -5.51 4.31
CA PRO A 211 17.90 -6.49 4.90
C PRO A 211 16.50 -6.35 4.32
N GLY A 212 15.84 -7.46 3.96
CA GLY A 212 14.50 -7.45 3.41
C GLY A 212 13.49 -6.68 4.30
N ALA A 213 13.61 -6.82 5.62
CA ALA A 213 12.76 -6.09 6.59
C ALA A 213 12.94 -4.55 6.56
N TRP A 214 13.99 -4.05 5.93
CA TRP A 214 14.24 -2.61 5.76
C TRP A 214 13.99 -2.13 4.33
N LEU A 215 13.60 -3.04 3.45
CA LEU A 215 13.32 -2.77 2.04
C LEU A 215 11.81 -2.76 1.79
N GLU A 216 11.34 -1.74 1.10
CA GLU A 216 9.93 -1.50 0.82
C GLU A 216 9.74 -1.14 -0.64
N TRP A 217 8.68 -1.65 -1.27
CA TRP A 217 8.26 -1.26 -2.62
C TRP A 217 7.09 -0.29 -2.57
N HIS A 218 7.18 0.78 -3.33
CA HIS A 218 6.11 1.76 -3.56
C HIS A 218 5.95 1.98 -5.06
N GLY A 219 4.74 1.97 -5.56
CA GLY A 219 4.50 2.16 -6.99
C GLY A 219 3.24 2.94 -7.30
N HIS A 220 3.18 3.43 -8.56
CA HIS A 220 2.00 4.03 -9.15
C HIS A 220 1.40 3.15 -10.25
N ASN A 221 0.12 3.37 -10.57
CA ASN A 221 -0.67 2.47 -11.41
C ASN A 221 -0.78 2.89 -12.88
N ASP A 222 0.15 3.72 -13.36
CA ASP A 222 0.11 4.29 -14.71
C ASP A 222 0.04 3.24 -15.84
N PHE A 223 0.52 2.03 -15.57
CA PHE A 223 0.48 0.90 -16.50
C PHE A 223 -0.33 -0.30 -15.98
N HIS A 224 -1.26 -0.10 -15.05
CA HIS A 224 -2.09 -1.15 -14.45
C HIS A 224 -1.31 -2.33 -13.83
N LYS A 225 -0.12 -2.07 -13.28
CA LYS A 225 0.76 -3.12 -12.72
C LYS A 225 1.13 -2.89 -11.25
N VAL A 226 0.60 -1.86 -10.62
CA VAL A 226 1.04 -1.46 -9.28
C VAL A 226 0.89 -2.59 -8.26
N LEU A 227 -0.24 -3.29 -8.25
CA LEU A 227 -0.51 -4.38 -7.31
C LEU A 227 0.43 -5.56 -7.58
N VAL A 228 0.48 -6.05 -8.81
CA VAL A 228 1.33 -7.21 -9.16
C VAL A 228 2.82 -6.89 -8.98
N ASN A 229 3.26 -5.65 -9.21
CA ASN A 229 4.64 -5.23 -8.93
C ASN A 229 4.94 -5.27 -7.42
N GLY A 230 4.03 -4.80 -6.57
CA GLY A 230 4.16 -4.88 -5.11
C GLY A 230 4.26 -6.33 -4.61
N VAL A 231 3.34 -7.18 -5.05
CA VAL A 231 3.35 -8.61 -4.71
C VAL A 231 4.61 -9.30 -5.23
N THR A 232 5.07 -8.94 -6.43
CA THR A 232 6.35 -9.44 -6.96
C THR A 232 7.52 -9.00 -6.08
N ALA A 233 7.53 -7.77 -5.59
CA ALA A 233 8.58 -7.31 -4.68
C ALA A 233 8.63 -8.15 -3.38
N TRP A 234 7.48 -8.47 -2.77
CA TRP A 234 7.40 -9.40 -1.63
C TRP A 234 8.03 -10.76 -1.95
N LEU A 235 7.66 -11.34 -3.09
CA LEU A 235 8.16 -12.66 -3.49
C LEU A 235 9.67 -12.70 -3.76
N TYR A 236 10.30 -11.56 -3.94
CA TYR A 236 11.73 -11.49 -4.26
C TYR A 236 12.60 -10.82 -3.18
N GLY A 237 12.05 -10.52 -2.00
CA GLY A 237 12.84 -10.13 -0.83
C GLY A 237 12.53 -8.77 -0.21
N CYS A 238 11.60 -7.98 -0.76
CA CYS A 238 11.05 -6.82 -0.06
C CYS A 238 10.20 -7.28 1.12
N GLY A 239 10.46 -6.80 2.33
CA GLY A 239 9.58 -7.04 3.50
C GLY A 239 8.32 -6.20 3.46
N GLY A 240 8.41 -4.97 2.94
CA GLY A 240 7.29 -4.03 2.90
C GLY A 240 6.73 -3.75 1.50
N VAL A 241 5.42 -3.58 1.39
CA VAL A 241 4.77 -2.94 0.24
C VAL A 241 3.92 -1.78 0.72
N ASN A 242 4.07 -0.65 0.07
CA ASN A 242 3.38 0.59 0.40
C ASN A 242 2.16 0.80 -0.51
N GLY A 243 1.06 1.21 0.09
CA GLY A 243 -0.19 1.48 -0.63
C GLY A 243 -1.02 2.56 0.02
N THR A 244 -2.21 2.77 -0.53
CA THR A 244 -3.23 3.70 -0.02
C THR A 244 -4.60 3.05 -0.02
N LEU A 245 -5.48 3.45 0.87
CA LEU A 245 -6.88 3.01 0.79
C LEU A 245 -7.48 3.40 -0.57
N MET A 246 -8.21 2.47 -1.17
CA MET A 246 -8.82 2.62 -2.51
C MET A 246 -7.82 2.98 -3.62
N GLY A 247 -6.52 2.75 -3.40
CA GLY A 247 -5.49 3.10 -4.37
C GLY A 247 -5.34 4.58 -4.66
N PHE A 248 -5.80 5.49 -3.78
CA PHE A 248 -5.67 6.92 -3.99
C PHE A 248 -4.22 7.37 -4.18
N GLY A 249 -4.03 8.37 -5.01
CA GLY A 249 -2.72 8.97 -5.28
C GLY A 249 -2.74 9.80 -6.55
N GLU A 250 -1.62 10.44 -6.83
CA GLU A 250 -1.48 11.23 -8.05
C GLU A 250 -1.68 10.38 -9.31
N ARG A 251 -2.15 11.01 -10.37
CA ARG A 251 -2.42 10.42 -11.69
C ARG A 251 -3.38 9.23 -11.59
N THR A 252 -2.86 8.01 -11.68
CA THR A 252 -3.63 6.75 -11.68
C THR A 252 -3.67 6.04 -10.31
N GLY A 253 -3.02 6.66 -9.31
CA GLY A 253 -3.03 6.18 -7.93
C GLY A 253 -1.92 5.18 -7.58
N ASN A 254 -2.02 4.65 -6.38
CA ASN A 254 -1.08 3.72 -5.73
C ASN A 254 -1.63 2.28 -5.68
N ALA A 255 -0.88 1.37 -5.07
CA ALA A 255 -1.39 0.04 -4.75
C ALA A 255 -2.56 0.15 -3.75
N PRO A 256 -3.72 -0.45 -4.03
CA PRO A 256 -4.84 -0.43 -3.09
C PRO A 256 -4.54 -1.29 -1.86
N LEU A 257 -4.65 -0.71 -0.67
CA LEU A 257 -4.37 -1.41 0.60
C LEU A 257 -5.27 -2.62 0.81
N GLU A 258 -6.55 -2.50 0.48
CA GLU A 258 -7.52 -3.59 0.57
C GLU A 258 -7.12 -4.78 -0.29
N ALA A 259 -6.59 -4.54 -1.48
CA ALA A 259 -6.10 -5.61 -2.35
C ALA A 259 -4.80 -6.22 -1.82
N LEU A 260 -3.87 -5.41 -1.29
CA LEU A 260 -2.64 -5.90 -0.66
C LEU A 260 -2.95 -6.79 0.56
N VAL A 261 -3.97 -6.46 1.36
CA VAL A 261 -4.40 -7.30 2.49
C VAL A 261 -4.92 -8.65 2.00
N ILE A 262 -5.75 -8.66 0.98
CA ILE A 262 -6.28 -9.92 0.39
C ILE A 262 -5.16 -10.74 -0.23
N ASP A 263 -4.23 -10.12 -0.97
CA ASP A 263 -3.08 -10.81 -1.54
C ASP A 263 -2.15 -11.38 -0.45
N TYR A 264 -1.93 -10.64 0.64
CA TYR A 264 -1.17 -11.15 1.78
C TYR A 264 -1.80 -12.42 2.37
N ILE A 265 -3.11 -12.41 2.63
CA ILE A 265 -3.84 -13.57 3.13
C ILE A 265 -3.73 -14.74 2.14
N SER A 266 -3.92 -14.47 0.85
CA SER A 266 -3.84 -15.49 -0.21
C SER A 266 -2.45 -16.12 -0.32
N LEU A 267 -1.39 -15.33 -0.18
CA LEU A 267 -0.01 -15.81 -0.28
C LEU A 267 0.45 -16.59 0.95
N THR A 268 0.01 -16.18 2.13
CA THR A 268 0.52 -16.71 3.41
C THR A 268 -0.41 -17.73 4.06
N GLY A 269 -1.68 -17.77 3.66
CA GLY A 269 -2.73 -18.54 4.36
C GLY A 269 -3.06 -18.01 5.76
N ASN A 270 -2.55 -16.82 6.14
CA ASN A 270 -2.74 -16.27 7.47
C ASN A 270 -3.90 -15.26 7.47
N ASP A 271 -5.11 -15.76 7.64
CA ASP A 271 -6.34 -14.97 7.70
C ASP A 271 -6.53 -14.23 9.06
N GLU A 272 -5.79 -14.62 10.08
CA GLU A 272 -5.82 -13.94 11.39
C GLU A 272 -4.94 -12.68 11.45
N ALA A 273 -4.07 -12.47 10.47
CA ALA A 273 -3.13 -11.33 10.45
C ALA A 273 -3.81 -9.98 10.22
N ALA A 274 -4.99 -9.97 9.62
CA ALA A 274 -5.74 -8.78 9.23
C ALA A 274 -7.24 -8.96 9.50
N ASP A 275 -7.99 -7.85 9.50
CA ASP A 275 -9.45 -7.88 9.54
C ASP A 275 -10.03 -7.31 8.22
N PRO A 276 -10.14 -8.11 7.17
CA PRO A 276 -10.65 -7.65 5.88
C PRO A 276 -12.14 -7.30 5.90
N THR A 277 -12.90 -7.66 6.95
CA THR A 277 -14.32 -7.27 7.09
C THR A 277 -14.50 -5.76 7.14
N VAL A 278 -13.46 -5.04 7.59
CA VAL A 278 -13.42 -3.57 7.66
C VAL A 278 -13.47 -2.92 6.27
N ILE A 279 -13.11 -3.62 5.20
CA ILE A 279 -13.10 -3.07 3.83
C ILE A 279 -14.49 -2.54 3.43
N THR A 280 -15.54 -3.27 3.77
CA THR A 280 -16.93 -2.85 3.50
C THR A 280 -17.30 -1.57 4.26
N GLU A 281 -16.89 -1.44 5.53
CA GLU A 281 -17.11 -0.23 6.31
C GLU A 281 -16.33 0.98 5.76
N ILE A 282 -15.08 0.74 5.34
CA ILE A 282 -14.25 1.76 4.68
C ILE A 282 -14.94 2.27 3.43
N ALA A 283 -15.38 1.37 2.55
CA ALA A 283 -16.07 1.74 1.32
C ALA A 283 -17.31 2.61 1.60
N GLN A 284 -18.16 2.17 2.54
CA GLN A 284 -19.35 2.92 2.95
C GLN A 284 -19.00 4.31 3.53
N TYR A 285 -17.94 4.41 4.33
CA TYR A 285 -17.49 5.67 4.89
C TYR A 285 -17.00 6.63 3.79
N PHE A 286 -16.23 6.13 2.84
CA PHE A 286 -15.73 6.94 1.73
C PHE A 286 -16.89 7.47 0.85
N GLU A 287 -17.92 6.66 0.61
CA GLU A 287 -19.08 7.11 -0.15
C GLU A 287 -19.96 8.11 0.62
N LYS A 288 -20.27 7.82 1.89
CA LYS A 288 -21.24 8.62 2.66
C LYS A 288 -20.65 9.89 3.27
N GLU A 289 -19.41 9.81 3.78
CA GLU A 289 -18.80 10.89 4.58
C GLU A 289 -17.75 11.69 3.80
N LEU A 290 -17.20 11.12 2.74
CA LEU A 290 -16.17 11.76 1.93
C LEU A 290 -16.65 12.09 0.51
N ASP A 291 -17.93 11.85 0.20
CA ASP A 291 -18.54 12.07 -1.10
C ASP A 291 -17.71 11.49 -2.27
N TYR A 292 -17.14 10.29 -2.03
CA TYR A 292 -16.33 9.60 -3.02
C TYR A 292 -17.12 8.43 -3.61
N ARG A 293 -17.48 8.54 -4.88
CA ARG A 293 -18.15 7.46 -5.59
C ARG A 293 -17.15 6.36 -5.96
N ILE A 294 -17.24 5.22 -5.28
CA ILE A 294 -16.48 4.01 -5.64
C ILE A 294 -17.15 3.39 -6.89
N PRO A 295 -16.40 3.03 -7.96
CA PRO A 295 -16.96 2.30 -9.08
C PRO A 295 -17.65 1.02 -8.63
N ASP A 296 -18.85 0.76 -9.14
CA ASP A 296 -19.67 -0.38 -8.69
C ASP A 296 -18.93 -1.72 -8.78
N ASN A 297 -18.06 -1.87 -9.77
CA ASN A 297 -17.22 -3.06 -10.01
C ASN A 297 -15.80 -2.96 -9.46
N TYR A 298 -15.53 -2.00 -8.58
CA TYR A 298 -14.19 -1.87 -7.98
C TYR A 298 -13.87 -3.09 -7.11
N PRO A 299 -12.72 -3.77 -7.30
CA PRO A 299 -12.40 -5.00 -6.58
C PRO A 299 -12.52 -4.84 -5.07
N PHE A 300 -13.17 -5.80 -4.43
CA PHE A 300 -13.43 -5.91 -2.98
C PHE A 300 -14.32 -4.81 -2.36
N ALA A 301 -14.22 -3.57 -2.80
CA ALA A 301 -14.90 -2.42 -2.20
C ALA A 301 -16.18 -2.02 -2.94
N GLY A 302 -16.24 -2.18 -4.26
CA GLY A 302 -17.41 -1.84 -5.08
C GLY A 302 -18.63 -2.66 -4.70
N LYS A 303 -19.82 -2.08 -4.77
CA LYS A 303 -21.05 -2.77 -4.36
C LYS A 303 -21.39 -4.00 -5.19
N ASP A 304 -20.95 -4.03 -6.46
CA ASP A 304 -21.22 -5.08 -7.43
C ASP A 304 -19.95 -5.84 -7.88
N PHE A 305 -18.83 -5.75 -7.13
CA PHE A 305 -17.54 -6.31 -7.58
C PHE A 305 -17.59 -7.81 -7.87
N ASN A 306 -18.43 -8.57 -7.14
CA ASN A 306 -18.64 -10.00 -7.30
C ASN A 306 -20.09 -10.33 -7.63
N ALA A 307 -20.84 -9.35 -8.13
CA ALA A 307 -22.22 -9.54 -8.51
C ALA A 307 -22.38 -10.45 -9.73
N THR A 308 -23.43 -11.24 -9.74
CA THR A 308 -23.78 -12.07 -10.88
C THR A 308 -25.24 -11.88 -11.28
N SER A 309 -25.52 -12.02 -12.58
CA SER A 309 -26.89 -11.88 -13.13
C SER A 309 -27.31 -13.06 -13.98
N ALA A 310 -26.38 -13.86 -14.49
CA ALA A 310 -26.71 -15.01 -15.32
C ALA A 310 -27.34 -16.15 -14.48
N GLY A 311 -28.50 -16.64 -14.91
CA GLY A 311 -29.25 -17.66 -14.17
C GLY A 311 -28.45 -18.93 -13.81
N ILE A 312 -27.54 -19.37 -14.69
CA ILE A 312 -26.63 -20.49 -14.43
C ILE A 312 -25.63 -20.20 -13.30
N HIS A 313 -25.14 -18.95 -13.21
CA HIS A 313 -24.23 -18.53 -12.15
C HIS A 313 -24.97 -18.44 -10.82
N VAL A 314 -26.18 -17.88 -10.82
CA VAL A 314 -27.04 -17.79 -9.63
C VAL A 314 -27.39 -19.18 -9.10
N ASP A 315 -27.73 -20.13 -10.00
CA ASP A 315 -27.99 -21.54 -9.61
C ASP A 315 -26.74 -22.20 -8.98
N GLY A 316 -25.55 -21.87 -9.47
CA GLY A 316 -24.29 -22.31 -8.88
C GLY A 316 -24.07 -21.72 -7.49
N LEU A 317 -24.19 -20.41 -7.32
CA LEU A 317 -24.05 -19.72 -6.03
C LEU A 317 -25.04 -20.23 -4.99
N ALA A 318 -26.28 -20.53 -5.39
CA ALA A 318 -27.28 -21.09 -4.50
C ALA A 318 -26.92 -22.49 -3.97
N LYS A 319 -26.07 -23.22 -4.68
CA LYS A 319 -25.55 -24.55 -4.24
C LYS A 319 -24.32 -24.40 -3.35
N ASN A 320 -23.39 -23.61 -3.78
CA ASN A 320 -22.19 -23.26 -3.02
C ASN A 320 -21.59 -21.97 -3.60
N GLU A 321 -21.31 -20.99 -2.73
CA GLU A 321 -20.74 -19.69 -3.12
C GLU A 321 -19.38 -19.85 -3.82
N GLU A 322 -18.55 -20.81 -3.38
CA GLU A 322 -17.21 -21.07 -3.92
C GLU A 322 -17.19 -21.50 -5.40
N ILE A 323 -18.34 -21.84 -5.98
CA ILE A 323 -18.42 -22.15 -7.42
C ILE A 323 -18.07 -20.93 -8.26
N TYR A 324 -18.40 -19.70 -7.80
CA TYR A 324 -18.17 -18.45 -8.51
C TYR A 324 -17.46 -17.37 -7.68
N ASN A 325 -17.19 -17.63 -6.41
CA ASN A 325 -16.33 -16.83 -5.57
C ASN A 325 -15.20 -17.68 -5.02
N ILE A 326 -13.98 -17.13 -4.96
CA ILE A 326 -12.81 -17.86 -4.46
C ILE A 326 -12.75 -17.90 -2.93
N PHE A 327 -13.58 -17.15 -2.24
CA PHE A 327 -13.70 -17.09 -0.78
C PHE A 327 -15.12 -16.79 -0.35
N ASP A 328 -15.45 -17.13 0.90
CA ASP A 328 -16.72 -16.76 1.53
C ASP A 328 -16.77 -15.23 1.75
N THR A 329 -17.60 -14.56 0.95
CA THR A 329 -17.73 -13.09 0.97
C THR A 329 -18.28 -12.59 2.30
N THR A 330 -19.15 -13.36 2.96
CA THR A 330 -19.69 -13.00 4.27
C THR A 330 -18.59 -13.03 5.32
N LYS A 331 -17.75 -14.08 5.33
CA LYS A 331 -16.62 -14.21 6.26
C LYS A 331 -15.54 -13.13 6.04
N ILE A 332 -15.17 -12.90 4.78
CA ILE A 332 -14.02 -12.06 4.43
C ILE A 332 -14.38 -10.58 4.36
N LEU A 333 -15.57 -10.23 3.87
CA LEU A 333 -15.97 -8.83 3.63
C LEU A 333 -17.22 -8.39 4.42
N ASN A 334 -17.76 -9.26 5.27
CA ASN A 334 -18.98 -9.01 6.05
C ASN A 334 -20.15 -8.53 5.19
N ARG A 335 -20.35 -9.15 4.02
CA ARG A 335 -21.46 -8.87 3.13
C ARG A 335 -21.81 -10.09 2.26
N SER A 336 -23.07 -10.20 1.85
CA SER A 336 -23.51 -11.25 0.93
C SER A 336 -23.16 -10.90 -0.53
N VAL A 337 -23.10 -11.93 -1.39
CA VAL A 337 -22.95 -11.75 -2.83
C VAL A 337 -24.18 -11.10 -3.41
N PRO A 338 -24.08 -9.96 -4.09
CA PRO A 338 -25.24 -9.34 -4.72
C PRO A 338 -25.66 -10.10 -5.99
N ILE A 339 -26.97 -10.24 -6.18
CA ILE A 339 -27.55 -10.77 -7.40
C ILE A 339 -28.27 -9.66 -8.14
N ILE A 340 -27.82 -9.38 -9.36
CA ILE A 340 -28.42 -8.37 -10.21
C ILE A 340 -29.50 -9.02 -11.07
N ILE A 341 -30.74 -8.52 -10.95
CA ILE A 341 -31.84 -8.96 -11.78
C ILE A 341 -31.92 -8.12 -13.05
N ASN A 342 -31.75 -8.80 -14.19
CA ASN A 342 -31.90 -8.21 -15.51
C ASN A 342 -32.54 -9.23 -16.49
N ASP A 343 -32.54 -8.93 -17.78
CA ASP A 343 -33.08 -9.79 -18.84
C ASP A 343 -32.42 -11.18 -18.94
N LYS A 344 -31.28 -11.39 -18.29
CA LYS A 344 -30.50 -12.65 -18.30
C LYS A 344 -30.60 -13.44 -17.00
N ALA A 345 -31.25 -12.89 -15.98
CA ALA A 345 -31.30 -13.49 -14.66
C ALA A 345 -32.06 -14.84 -14.60
N GLY A 346 -33.03 -15.03 -15.49
CA GLY A 346 -33.84 -16.25 -15.52
C GLY A 346 -34.66 -16.49 -14.23
N ARG A 347 -35.40 -17.58 -14.17
CA ARG A 347 -36.25 -17.90 -13.00
C ARG A 347 -35.45 -18.15 -11.73
N ALA A 348 -34.28 -18.78 -11.85
CA ALA A 348 -33.40 -19.05 -10.70
C ALA A 348 -32.92 -17.75 -10.03
N GLY A 349 -32.50 -16.75 -10.82
CA GLY A 349 -32.10 -15.45 -10.31
C GLY A 349 -33.20 -14.73 -9.58
N VAL A 350 -34.40 -14.69 -10.17
CA VAL A 350 -35.58 -14.05 -9.56
C VAL A 350 -35.97 -14.76 -8.25
N ALA A 351 -36.01 -16.08 -8.23
CA ALA A 351 -36.33 -16.85 -7.03
C ALA A 351 -35.31 -16.60 -5.92
N TYR A 352 -34.03 -16.65 -6.23
CA TYR A 352 -32.97 -16.37 -5.27
C TYR A 352 -33.07 -14.92 -4.73
N TRP A 353 -33.26 -13.94 -5.59
CA TRP A 353 -33.41 -12.54 -5.19
C TRP A 353 -34.63 -12.34 -4.24
N ILE A 354 -35.78 -12.94 -4.56
CA ILE A 354 -36.98 -12.89 -3.70
C ILE A 354 -36.62 -13.49 -2.31
N ASN A 355 -36.01 -14.66 -2.27
CA ASN A 355 -35.69 -15.34 -1.03
C ASN A 355 -34.76 -14.49 -0.16
N GLN A 356 -33.76 -13.85 -0.75
CA GLN A 356 -32.83 -12.96 -0.06
C GLN A 356 -33.48 -11.66 0.38
N GLN A 357 -34.20 -10.97 -0.54
CA GLN A 357 -34.80 -9.67 -0.28
C GLN A 357 -35.84 -9.72 0.85
N PHE A 358 -36.58 -10.81 0.94
CA PHE A 358 -37.63 -11.00 1.95
C PHE A 358 -37.17 -11.88 3.12
N ASN A 359 -35.91 -12.30 3.13
CA ASN A 359 -35.33 -13.18 4.15
C ASN A 359 -36.26 -14.39 4.45
N LEU A 360 -36.69 -15.06 3.38
CA LEU A 360 -37.66 -16.12 3.50
C LEU A 360 -37.04 -17.37 4.18
N PRO A 361 -37.70 -17.93 5.21
CA PRO A 361 -37.22 -19.14 5.84
C PRO A 361 -37.32 -20.32 4.86
N PRO A 362 -36.54 -21.39 5.03
CA PRO A 362 -36.41 -22.49 4.08
C PRO A 362 -37.74 -23.06 3.56
N GLU A 363 -38.73 -23.17 4.45
CA GLU A 363 -40.06 -23.69 4.13
C GLU A 363 -40.95 -22.75 3.27
N ARG A 364 -40.56 -21.48 3.14
CA ARG A 364 -41.28 -20.45 2.35
C ARG A 364 -40.47 -19.98 1.14
N GLN A 365 -39.30 -20.55 0.90
CA GLN A 365 -38.48 -20.15 -0.23
C GLN A 365 -39.16 -20.44 -1.56
N VAL A 366 -39.08 -19.47 -2.46
CA VAL A 366 -39.53 -19.63 -3.84
C VAL A 366 -38.52 -20.50 -4.58
N SER A 367 -38.99 -21.56 -5.22
CA SER A 367 -38.19 -22.40 -6.12
C SER A 367 -38.19 -21.85 -7.55
N LYS A 368 -37.24 -22.28 -8.39
CA LYS A 368 -37.14 -21.87 -9.81
C LYS A 368 -38.22 -22.49 -10.69
#